data_3aea2f7f8e75d248d25c999b8a422caf
#
_entry.id   3aea2f7f8e75d248d25c999b8a422caf
#
_cell.length_a   1.000
_cell.length_b   1.000
_cell.length_c   1.000
_cell.angle_alpha   90.00
_cell.angle_beta   90.00
_cell.angle_gamma   90.00
#
_symmetry.space_group_name_H-M   'P 1'
#
loop_
_entity.id
_entity.type
_entity.pdbx_description
1 polymer ?
#
loop_
_entity_poly.entity_id
_entity_poly.type
_entity_poly.pdbx_seq_one_letter_code
_entity_poly.pdbx_strand_id
1 'polypeptide(L)'
;MDSAYATWIGQSVVLQVALGDIKVPLRGKLLKDGAETVRMRIGDGWDVDIYKDMIESVELDAGAQTRVAMLFEVSNTSFEA
;
A
#
# COMPACT_ATOMS: atom_id res chain seq x y z
N MET A 1 21.74 -9.04 0.17
CA MET A 1 21.34 -8.06 -0.86
C MET A 1 20.01 -7.43 -0.46
N ASP A 2 19.95 -6.12 -0.47
CA ASP A 2 18.77 -5.43 -0.02
C ASP A 2 17.65 -5.50 -1.06
N SER A 3 16.46 -5.82 -0.59
CA SER A 3 15.29 -5.80 -1.44
C SER A 3 14.79 -4.38 -1.63
N ALA A 4 14.28 -4.08 -2.81
CA ALA A 4 13.68 -2.78 -3.09
C ALA A 4 12.47 -2.51 -2.20
N TYR A 5 11.88 -3.56 -1.64
CA TYR A 5 10.66 -3.41 -0.82
C TYR A 5 10.94 -3.13 0.64
N ALA A 6 12.16 -3.36 1.09
CA ALA A 6 12.49 -3.21 2.51
C ALA A 6 12.24 -1.79 3.02
N THR A 7 12.49 -0.79 2.18
CA THR A 7 12.29 0.60 2.57
C THR A 7 10.81 0.98 2.69
N TRP A 8 9.94 0.16 2.16
CA TRP A 8 8.50 0.44 2.16
C TRP A 8 7.74 -0.23 3.30
N ILE A 9 8.44 -1.05 4.09
CA ILE A 9 7.79 -1.77 5.19
C ILE A 9 7.17 -0.76 6.17
N GLY A 10 5.92 -1.00 6.51
CA GLY A 10 5.16 -0.14 7.41
C GLY A 10 4.48 1.04 6.75
N GLN A 11 4.66 1.20 5.45
CA GLN A 11 4.08 2.31 4.73
C GLN A 11 2.90 1.88 3.88
N SER A 12 1.96 2.80 3.67
CA SER A 12 0.87 2.59 2.74
C SER A 12 1.37 2.81 1.32
N VAL A 13 1.24 1.80 0.50
CA VAL A 13 1.81 1.81 -0.86
C VAL A 13 0.77 1.35 -1.87
N VAL A 14 1.06 1.63 -3.12
CA VAL A 14 0.32 1.10 -4.27
C VAL A 14 1.28 0.22 -5.03
N LEU A 15 0.91 -1.06 -5.18
CA LEU A 15 1.66 -2.00 -6.00
C LEU A 15 0.94 -2.16 -7.33
N GLN A 16 1.66 -1.99 -8.43
CA GLN A 16 1.12 -2.33 -9.74
C GLN A 16 1.42 -3.80 -9.98
N VAL A 17 0.39 -4.61 -10.03
CA VAL A 17 0.51 -6.06 -10.13
C VAL A 17 0.04 -6.51 -11.49
N ALA A 18 0.88 -7.28 -12.18
CA ALA A 18 0.53 -7.84 -13.48
C ALA A 18 -0.16 -9.19 -13.29
N LEU A 19 -1.37 -9.28 -13.81
CA LEU A 19 -2.14 -10.52 -13.81
C LEU A 19 -2.45 -10.87 -15.27
N GLY A 20 -1.55 -11.62 -15.89
CA GLY A 20 -1.66 -11.92 -17.31
C GLY A 20 -1.55 -10.65 -18.14
N ASP A 21 -2.57 -10.33 -18.90
CA ASP A 21 -2.58 -9.15 -19.76
C ASP A 21 -3.08 -7.89 -19.07
N ILE A 22 -3.50 -7.98 -17.82
CA ILE A 22 -4.03 -6.82 -17.12
C ILE A 22 -3.13 -6.42 -15.97
N LYS A 23 -3.19 -5.15 -15.62
CA LYS A 23 -2.46 -4.61 -14.49
C LYS A 23 -3.45 -4.08 -13.48
N VAL A 24 -3.25 -4.43 -12.22
CA VAL A 24 -4.17 -4.08 -11.15
C VAL A 24 -3.41 -3.33 -10.07
N PRO A 25 -3.88 -2.15 -9.66
CA PRO A 25 -3.29 -1.47 -8.51
C PRO A 25 -3.80 -2.10 -7.22
N LEU A 26 -2.88 -2.51 -6.36
CA LEU A 26 -3.21 -2.99 -5.03
C LEU A 26 -2.73 -1.97 -4.01
N ARG A 27 -3.64 -1.48 -3.20
CA ARG A 27 -3.34 -0.50 -2.17
C ARG A 27 -3.38 -1.15 -0.81
N GLY A 28 -2.38 -0.86 0.00
CA GLY A 28 -2.34 -1.39 1.33
C GLY A 28 -1.05 -1.05 2.03
N LYS A 29 -0.92 -1.59 3.24
CA LYS A 29 0.28 -1.39 4.05
C LYS A 29 1.21 -2.57 3.85
N LEU A 30 2.44 -2.28 3.50
CA LEU A 30 3.44 -3.33 3.30
C LEU A 30 3.93 -3.80 4.66
N LEU A 31 3.81 -5.11 4.92
CA LEU A 31 4.11 -5.67 6.23
C LEU A 31 5.44 -6.41 6.27
N LYS A 32 5.76 -7.12 5.20
CA LYS A 32 6.92 -8.00 5.23
C LYS A 32 7.49 -8.16 3.83
N ASP A 33 8.80 -8.23 3.76
CA ASP A 33 9.54 -8.47 2.54
C ASP A 33 10.18 -9.85 2.63
N GLY A 34 9.52 -10.85 2.03
CA GLY A 34 10.03 -12.20 2.00
C GLY A 34 10.97 -12.44 0.84
N ALA A 35 11.38 -13.70 0.68
CA ALA A 35 12.30 -14.06 -0.41
C ALA A 35 11.63 -13.95 -1.77
N GLU A 36 10.43 -14.48 -1.90
CA GLU A 36 9.71 -14.53 -3.19
C GLU A 36 8.45 -13.73 -3.20
N THR A 37 7.91 -13.40 -2.03
CA THR A 37 6.66 -12.67 -1.89
C THR A 37 6.83 -11.50 -0.94
N VAL A 38 5.93 -10.53 -1.09
CA VAL A 38 5.76 -9.48 -0.07
C VAL A 38 4.40 -9.69 0.56
N ARG A 39 4.31 -9.40 1.86
CA ARG A 39 3.03 -9.46 2.57
C ARG A 39 2.48 -8.06 2.72
N MET A 40 1.23 -7.89 2.34
CA MET A 40 0.57 -6.60 2.35
C MET A 40 -0.77 -6.74 3.06
N ARG A 41 -1.11 -5.75 3.87
CA ARG A 41 -2.44 -5.68 4.49
C ARG A 41 -3.32 -4.78 3.68
N ILE A 42 -4.41 -5.33 3.17
CA ILE A 42 -5.38 -4.60 2.37
C ILE A 42 -6.70 -4.50 3.13
N GLY A 43 -7.46 -3.48 2.83
CA GLY A 43 -8.77 -3.27 3.46
C GLY A 43 -8.67 -3.19 4.98
N ASP A 44 -9.61 -3.84 5.65
CA ASP A 44 -9.75 -3.76 7.09
C ASP A 44 -8.95 -4.82 7.85
N GLY A 45 -7.98 -5.43 7.21
CA GLY A 45 -7.13 -6.37 7.92
C GLY A 45 -6.91 -7.68 7.19
N TRP A 46 -7.01 -7.68 5.88
CA TRP A 46 -6.71 -8.86 5.07
C TRP A 46 -5.23 -8.83 4.71
N ASP A 47 -4.51 -9.88 5.14
CA ASP A 47 -3.11 -10.00 4.77
C ASP A 47 -2.99 -10.94 3.58
N VAL A 48 -2.34 -10.45 2.54
CA VAL A 48 -2.13 -11.23 1.32
C VAL A 48 -0.66 -11.29 0.99
N ASP A 49 -0.23 -12.38 0.38
CA ASP A 49 1.13 -12.55 -0.11
C ASP A 49 1.12 -12.38 -1.61
N ILE A 50 1.97 -11.49 -2.11
CA ILE A 50 2.04 -11.18 -3.53
C ILE A 50 3.41 -11.56 -4.04
N TYR A 51 3.45 -12.36 -5.10
CA TYR A 51 4.70 -12.76 -5.71
C TYR A 51 5.42 -11.55 -6.29
N LYS A 52 6.69 -11.41 -5.96
CA LYS A 52 7.50 -10.28 -6.44
C LYS A 52 7.56 -10.26 -7.96
N ASP A 53 7.55 -11.42 -8.59
CA ASP A 53 7.59 -11.51 -10.04
C ASP A 53 6.39 -10.86 -10.71
N MET A 54 5.31 -10.69 -9.99
CA MET A 54 4.09 -10.08 -10.52
C MET A 54 4.04 -8.57 -10.28
N ILE A 55 4.92 -8.05 -9.44
CA ILE A 55 4.91 -6.64 -9.08
C ILE A 55 5.75 -5.87 -10.09
N GLU A 56 5.12 -4.90 -10.74
CA GLU A 56 5.81 -4.06 -11.71
C GLU A 56 6.37 -2.79 -11.10
N SER A 57 5.69 -2.25 -10.10
CA SER A 57 6.17 -1.05 -9.43
C SER A 57 5.57 -0.94 -8.05
N VAL A 58 6.26 -0.18 -7.20
CA VAL A 58 5.76 0.17 -5.87
C VAL A 58 5.93 1.68 -5.73
N GLU A 59 4.91 2.31 -5.17
CA GLU A 59 4.97 3.75 -4.93
C GLU A 59 4.17 4.08 -3.67
N LEU A 60 4.49 5.21 -3.08
CA LEU A 60 3.79 5.68 -1.89
C LEU A 60 2.34 5.98 -2.24
N ASP A 61 1.42 5.56 -1.37
CA ASP A 61 0.00 5.87 -1.57
C ASP A 61 -0.27 7.27 -1.05
N ALA A 62 -0.07 8.26 -1.90
CA ALA A 62 -0.32 9.65 -1.54
C ALA A 62 -1.80 9.89 -1.24
N GLY A 63 -2.70 9.11 -1.86
CA GLY A 63 -4.11 9.21 -1.59
C GLY A 63 -4.47 8.85 -0.15
N ALA A 64 -3.80 7.83 0.40
CA ALA A 64 -4.04 7.44 1.78
C ALA A 64 -3.62 8.55 2.75
N GLN A 65 -2.48 9.17 2.50
CA GLN A 65 -2.00 10.26 3.34
C GLN A 65 -2.91 11.47 3.24
N THR A 66 -3.34 11.78 2.04
CA THR A 66 -4.26 12.90 1.80
C THR A 66 -5.57 12.67 2.53
N ARG A 67 -6.10 11.44 2.48
CA ARG A 67 -7.33 11.12 3.17
C ARG A 67 -7.23 11.31 4.68
N VAL A 68 -6.13 10.89 5.25
CA VAL A 68 -5.92 11.07 6.69
C VAL A 68 -5.90 12.54 7.04
N ALA A 69 -5.19 13.35 6.26
CA ALA A 69 -5.13 14.80 6.49
C ALA A 69 -6.52 15.44 6.35
N MET A 70 -7.26 15.03 5.34
CA MET A 70 -8.60 15.56 5.13
C MET A 70 -9.56 15.19 6.26
N LEU A 71 -9.47 13.96 6.75
CA LEU A 71 -10.30 13.56 7.87
C LEU A 71 -9.99 14.37 9.12
N PHE A 72 -8.74 14.70 9.32
CA PHE A 72 -8.34 15.54 10.42
C PHE A 72 -8.98 16.93 10.31
N GLU A 73 -8.91 17.51 9.13
CA GLU A 73 -9.49 18.85 8.90
C GLU A 73 -11.01 18.85 9.05
N VAL A 74 -11.65 17.82 8.56
CA VAL A 74 -13.10 17.71 8.67
C VAL A 74 -13.52 17.63 10.14
N SER A 75 -12.78 16.88 10.94
CA SER A 75 -13.07 16.81 12.36
C SER A 75 -12.96 18.16 13.03
N ASN A 76 -11.95 18.94 12.69
CA ASN A 76 -11.79 20.28 13.22
C ASN A 76 -12.92 21.20 12.76
N THR A 77 -13.29 21.08 11.50
CA THR A 77 -14.34 21.91 10.93
C THR A 77 -15.68 21.63 11.57
N SER A 78 -15.96 20.39 11.89
CA SER A 78 -17.24 20.01 12.46
C SER A 78 -17.46 20.62 13.85
N PHE A 79 -16.41 20.95 14.56
CA PHE A 79 -16.54 21.61 15.84
C PHE A 79 -16.92 23.08 15.71
N GLU A 80 -16.60 23.67 14.59
CA GLU A 80 -16.89 25.07 14.35
C GLU A 80 -18.30 25.28 13.82
N ALA A 81 -18.85 24.28 13.25
CA ALA A 81 -20.22 24.34 12.75
C ALA A 81 -21.23 24.17 13.87
#